data_2fee0da386368007fc3010042291114c
#
_entry.id   2fee0da386368007fc3010042291114c
#
_cell.length_a   1.000
_cell.length_b   1.000
_cell.length_c   1.000
_cell.angle_alpha   90.00
_cell.angle_beta   90.00
_cell.angle_gamma   90.00
#
_symmetry.space_group_name_H-M   'P 1'
#
loop_
_entity.id
_entity.type
_entity.pdbx_description
1 polymer ?
#
loop_
_entity_poly.entity_id
_entity_poly.type
_entity_poly.pdbx_seq_one_letter_code
_entity_poly.pdbx_strand_id
1 'polypeptide(L)'
;MERKICSYIFILAFLLTQNVMAEKPPASKAVGVFFATGVGARFPVGQFANSSNLGYGLLVDFSYTDSDNLPFFVFARFGYEQFPGSQGFYEETDYSNYSTTIIPISLGARYYFSPLVESAVLLIPVLEISASYSYFNILNEFKSDASKSNYEDDLWKFGGTVSAGVSMFILEILGSYTYYESNQYISVNLNVRLPIYVNL
;
A
#
# COMPACT_ATOMS: atom_id res chain seq x y z
N MET A 1 -5.89 13.36 -26.09
CA MET A 1 -5.73 11.89 -25.81
C MET A 1 -6.28 11.53 -24.43
N GLU A 2 -6.20 12.42 -23.44
CA GLU A 2 -6.64 12.19 -22.04
C GLU A 2 -8.15 11.94 -21.86
N ARG A 3 -9.02 12.63 -22.62
CA ARG A 3 -10.48 12.45 -22.51
C ARG A 3 -10.98 11.04 -22.85
N LYS A 4 -10.28 10.29 -23.71
CA LYS A 4 -10.67 8.92 -24.08
C LYS A 4 -10.29 7.90 -23.02
N ILE A 5 -9.19 8.12 -22.29
CA ILE A 5 -8.72 7.22 -21.21
C ILE A 5 -9.70 7.25 -20.03
N CYS A 6 -10.16 8.42 -19.61
CA CYS A 6 -11.19 8.55 -18.57
C CYS A 6 -12.50 7.81 -18.92
N SER A 7 -12.89 7.84 -20.21
CA SER A 7 -14.12 7.16 -20.67
C SER A 7 -14.00 5.64 -20.59
N TYR A 8 -12.83 5.08 -20.89
CA TYR A 8 -12.61 3.62 -20.79
C TYR A 8 -12.54 3.13 -19.34
N ILE A 9 -11.97 3.92 -18.43
CA ILE A 9 -11.96 3.60 -17.00
C ILE A 9 -13.38 3.59 -16.43
N PHE A 10 -14.23 4.54 -16.85
CA PHE A 10 -15.63 4.60 -16.41
C PHE A 10 -16.47 3.43 -16.96
N ILE A 11 -16.23 3.00 -18.20
CA ILE A 11 -16.90 1.84 -18.81
C ILE A 11 -16.44 0.55 -18.14
N LEU A 12 -15.16 0.40 -17.81
CA LEU A 12 -14.62 -0.77 -17.11
C LEU A 12 -15.17 -0.86 -15.68
N ALA A 13 -15.26 0.27 -14.96
CA ALA A 13 -15.89 0.33 -13.64
C ALA A 13 -17.38 -0.03 -13.69
N PHE A 14 -18.11 0.42 -14.72
CA PHE A 14 -19.54 0.12 -14.90
C PHE A 14 -19.79 -1.36 -15.25
N LEU A 15 -18.91 -2.00 -16.01
CA LEU A 15 -19.00 -3.43 -16.33
C LEU A 15 -18.72 -4.31 -15.10
N LEU A 16 -17.90 -3.87 -14.16
CA LEU A 16 -17.62 -4.58 -12.92
C LEU A 16 -18.79 -4.54 -11.93
N THR A 17 -19.69 -3.55 -12.03
CA THR A 17 -20.86 -3.42 -11.12
C THR A 17 -22.06 -4.30 -11.49
N GLN A 18 -22.10 -4.86 -12.69
CA GLN A 18 -23.25 -5.64 -13.17
C GLN A 18 -23.35 -7.05 -12.56
N ASN A 19 -22.30 -7.59 -11.95
CA ASN A 19 -22.31 -8.96 -11.42
C ASN A 19 -22.45 -9.05 -9.90
N VAL A 20 -22.73 -7.94 -9.20
CA VAL A 20 -22.81 -7.90 -7.72
C VAL A 20 -24.21 -8.25 -7.19
N MET A 21 -25.17 -8.57 -8.07
CA MET A 21 -26.53 -9.02 -7.67
C MET A 21 -26.64 -10.55 -7.54
N ALA A 22 -25.56 -11.22 -7.12
CA ALA A 22 -25.69 -12.62 -6.70
C ALA A 22 -26.40 -12.69 -5.35
N GLU A 23 -27.42 -13.54 -5.30
CA GLU A 23 -28.25 -13.82 -4.13
C GLU A 23 -27.41 -13.98 -2.86
N LYS A 24 -27.68 -13.14 -1.87
CA LYS A 24 -26.94 -13.13 -0.61
C LYS A 24 -27.24 -14.46 0.11
N PRO A 25 -26.26 -15.36 0.31
CA PRO A 25 -26.49 -16.52 1.15
C PRO A 25 -26.93 -16.07 2.54
N PRO A 26 -27.73 -16.87 3.29
CA PRO A 26 -28.15 -16.50 4.63
C PRO A 26 -26.92 -16.12 5.45
N ALA A 27 -26.93 -14.90 5.97
CA ALA A 27 -25.79 -14.32 6.65
C ALA A 27 -25.49 -15.14 7.91
N SER A 28 -24.45 -15.95 7.86
CA SER A 28 -23.80 -16.40 9.08
C SER A 28 -23.12 -15.18 9.70
N LYS A 29 -23.42 -14.93 10.97
CA LYS A 29 -22.83 -13.81 11.73
C LYS A 29 -21.34 -14.04 11.90
N ALA A 30 -20.53 -13.63 10.94
CA ALA A 30 -19.10 -13.77 11.03
C ALA A 30 -18.47 -12.47 11.55
N VAL A 31 -17.90 -12.53 12.74
CA VAL A 31 -17.08 -11.48 13.34
C VAL A 31 -15.64 -11.99 13.38
N GLY A 32 -14.68 -11.21 12.88
CA GLY A 32 -13.29 -11.64 12.83
C GLY A 32 -12.31 -10.52 13.10
N VAL A 33 -11.24 -10.86 13.83
CA VAL A 33 -10.04 -10.05 14.02
C VAL A 33 -8.87 -10.79 13.43
N PHE A 34 -8.10 -10.08 12.59
CA PHE A 34 -6.98 -10.65 11.87
C PHE A 34 -5.72 -9.83 12.10
N PHE A 35 -4.60 -10.50 12.12
CA PHE A 35 -3.26 -9.93 12.11
C PHE A 35 -2.57 -10.29 10.81
N ALA A 36 -1.88 -9.34 10.20
CA ALA A 36 -1.02 -9.64 9.06
C ALA A 36 0.33 -8.94 9.22
N THR A 37 1.34 -9.55 8.65
CA THR A 37 2.65 -8.94 8.46
C THR A 37 3.07 -9.14 7.02
N GLY A 38 3.86 -8.22 6.49
CA GLY A 38 4.28 -8.29 5.10
C GLY A 38 5.57 -7.57 4.81
N VAL A 39 6.14 -7.93 3.69
CA VAL A 39 7.34 -7.31 3.12
C VAL A 39 7.08 -6.97 1.66
N GLY A 40 7.77 -5.97 1.13
CA GLY A 40 7.60 -5.64 -0.27
C GLY A 40 8.61 -4.66 -0.82
N ALA A 41 8.66 -4.62 -2.15
CA ALA A 41 9.44 -3.66 -2.91
C ALA A 41 8.67 -2.34 -3.07
N ARG A 42 9.41 -1.24 -3.11
CA ARG A 42 8.91 0.14 -3.25
C ARG A 42 9.58 0.80 -4.44
N PHE A 43 8.80 1.18 -5.43
CA PHE A 43 9.26 1.80 -6.68
C PHE A 43 8.88 3.28 -6.67
N PRO A 44 9.82 4.21 -6.38
CA PRO A 44 9.56 5.63 -6.47
C PRO A 44 9.05 6.01 -7.86
N VAL A 45 8.10 6.94 -7.95
CA VAL A 45 7.59 7.47 -9.22
C VAL A 45 7.49 9.00 -9.17
N GLY A 46 7.37 9.63 -10.35
CA GLY A 46 7.30 11.08 -10.47
C GLY A 46 8.57 11.76 -9.94
N GLN A 47 8.40 12.83 -9.18
CA GLN A 47 9.53 13.61 -8.64
C GLN A 47 10.38 12.80 -7.66
N PHE A 48 9.79 11.87 -6.92
CA PHE A 48 10.50 11.05 -5.96
C PHE A 48 11.52 10.11 -6.61
N ALA A 49 11.27 9.66 -7.85
CA ALA A 49 12.19 8.83 -8.60
C ALA A 49 13.49 9.57 -9.03
N ASN A 50 13.48 10.91 -9.03
CA ASN A 50 14.66 11.68 -9.39
C ASN A 50 15.76 11.61 -8.31
N SER A 51 15.37 11.49 -7.04
CA SER A 51 16.31 11.47 -5.90
C SER A 51 16.45 10.10 -5.25
N SER A 52 15.48 9.23 -5.41
CA SER A 52 15.40 7.94 -4.70
C SER A 52 15.35 6.76 -5.66
N ASN A 53 15.94 5.65 -5.25
CA ASN A 53 15.98 4.39 -5.97
C ASN A 53 15.01 3.38 -5.36
N LEU A 54 14.97 2.15 -5.91
CA LEU A 54 14.20 1.03 -5.40
C LEU A 54 14.39 0.89 -3.89
N GLY A 55 13.29 0.98 -3.17
CA GLY A 55 13.23 0.81 -1.72
C GLY A 55 12.60 -0.53 -1.32
N TYR A 56 12.55 -0.76 -0.01
CA TYR A 56 11.87 -1.88 0.59
C TYR A 56 10.98 -1.42 1.74
N GLY A 57 10.01 -2.24 2.11
CA GLY A 57 9.12 -1.94 3.23
C GLY A 57 8.70 -3.18 3.98
N LEU A 58 8.45 -2.97 5.26
CA LEU A 58 7.86 -3.91 6.19
C LEU A 58 6.53 -3.34 6.66
N LEU A 59 5.55 -4.19 6.92
CA LEU A 59 4.27 -3.75 7.46
C LEU A 59 3.69 -4.74 8.47
N VAL A 60 2.90 -4.20 9.37
CA VAL A 60 2.03 -4.92 10.30
C VAL A 60 0.62 -4.35 10.18
N ASP A 61 -0.38 -5.20 10.11
CA ASP A 61 -1.77 -4.86 9.81
C ASP A 61 -2.69 -5.58 10.81
N PHE A 62 -3.59 -4.85 11.43
CA PHE A 62 -4.67 -5.38 12.24
C PHE A 62 -5.99 -5.04 11.56
N SER A 63 -6.82 -6.04 11.32
CA SER A 63 -8.08 -5.83 10.63
C SER A 63 -9.25 -6.49 11.36
N TYR A 64 -10.40 -5.85 11.25
CA TYR A 64 -11.66 -6.26 11.84
C TYR A 64 -12.76 -6.30 10.79
N THR A 65 -13.63 -7.29 10.88
CA THR A 65 -14.86 -7.39 10.10
C THR A 65 -16.01 -7.84 10.97
N ASP A 66 -17.21 -7.38 10.60
CA ASP A 66 -18.48 -7.80 11.21
C ASP A 66 -19.49 -7.86 10.05
N SER A 67 -19.80 -9.07 9.59
CA SER A 67 -20.65 -9.27 8.41
C SER A 67 -22.08 -8.72 8.55
N ASP A 68 -22.58 -8.50 9.78
CA ASP A 68 -23.89 -7.94 10.02
C ASP A 68 -23.93 -6.43 9.80
N ASN A 69 -22.83 -5.73 10.16
CA ASN A 69 -22.76 -4.29 10.19
C ASN A 69 -21.81 -3.70 9.13
N LEU A 70 -20.77 -4.45 8.73
CA LEU A 70 -19.72 -3.99 7.82
C LEU A 70 -19.50 -4.99 6.68
N PRO A 71 -19.88 -4.67 5.43
CA PRO A 71 -19.64 -5.54 4.27
C PRO A 71 -18.17 -5.55 3.84
N PHE A 72 -17.26 -4.95 4.63
CA PHE A 72 -15.85 -4.81 4.37
C PHE A 72 -15.05 -4.91 5.66
N PHE A 73 -13.75 -5.12 5.54
CA PHE A 73 -12.82 -5.07 6.66
C PHE A 73 -12.35 -3.64 6.89
N VAL A 74 -12.31 -3.20 8.13
CA VAL A 74 -11.56 -2.01 8.53
C VAL A 74 -10.20 -2.45 9.03
N PHE A 75 -9.16 -1.67 8.75
CA PHE A 75 -7.82 -2.02 9.19
C PHE A 75 -7.01 -0.82 9.68
N ALA A 76 -6.09 -1.09 10.61
CA ALA A 76 -5.01 -0.22 11.01
C ALA A 76 -3.69 -0.87 10.60
N ARG A 77 -2.80 -0.12 9.94
CA ARG A 77 -1.52 -0.58 9.43
C ARG A 77 -0.40 0.32 9.91
N PHE A 78 0.69 -0.31 10.31
CA PHE A 78 1.96 0.32 10.65
C PHE A 78 3.02 -0.20 9.71
N GLY A 79 3.91 0.67 9.26
CA GLY A 79 4.97 0.29 8.34
C GLY A 79 6.30 0.92 8.66
N TYR A 80 7.32 0.38 8.04
CA TYR A 80 8.66 0.95 7.92
C TYR A 80 9.09 0.82 6.48
N GLU A 81 9.49 1.91 5.86
CA GLU A 81 9.88 1.93 4.45
C GLU A 81 11.19 2.70 4.32
N GLN A 82 12.11 2.16 3.52
CA GLN A 82 13.42 2.74 3.29
C GLN A 82 13.66 2.90 1.79
N PHE A 83 14.03 4.11 1.39
CA PHE A 83 14.38 4.47 0.02
C PHE A 83 15.80 5.00 -0.02
N PRO A 84 16.77 4.27 -0.59
CA PRO A 84 18.10 4.78 -0.82
C PRO A 84 18.09 5.83 -1.93
N GLY A 85 19.05 6.73 -1.93
CA GLY A 85 19.23 7.70 -3.00
C GLY A 85 19.63 7.06 -4.33
N SER A 86 19.30 7.72 -5.43
CA SER A 86 19.69 7.27 -6.75
C SER A 86 21.13 7.64 -7.10
N GLN A 87 21.81 6.77 -7.83
CA GLN A 87 23.21 7.02 -8.23
C GLN A 87 23.32 8.27 -9.12
N GLY A 88 22.40 8.46 -10.07
CA GLY A 88 22.37 9.66 -10.91
C GLY A 88 22.22 10.94 -10.09
N PHE A 89 21.43 10.92 -9.02
CA PHE A 89 21.30 12.05 -8.11
C PHE A 89 22.62 12.41 -7.44
N TYR A 90 23.43 11.42 -7.04
CA TYR A 90 24.76 11.66 -6.45
C TYR A 90 25.78 12.19 -7.46
N GLU A 91 25.68 11.78 -8.72
CA GLU A 91 26.59 12.25 -9.79
C GLU A 91 26.33 13.72 -10.16
N GLU A 92 25.07 14.12 -10.16
CA GLU A 92 24.60 15.45 -10.58
C GLU A 92 24.57 16.48 -9.46
N THR A 93 24.77 16.05 -8.20
CA THR A 93 24.64 16.94 -7.02
C THR A 93 25.84 16.85 -6.10
N ASP A 94 25.88 17.73 -5.08
CA ASP A 94 26.89 17.72 -4.01
C ASP A 94 26.64 16.65 -2.93
N TYR A 95 25.59 15.84 -3.05
CA TYR A 95 25.28 14.80 -2.06
C TYR A 95 26.22 13.60 -2.18
N SER A 96 26.71 13.13 -1.03
CA SER A 96 27.45 11.87 -0.90
C SER A 96 26.54 10.71 -0.50
N ASN A 97 25.49 11.01 0.30
CA ASN A 97 24.47 10.04 0.70
C ASN A 97 23.14 10.76 0.87
N TYR A 98 22.08 10.13 0.39
CA TYR A 98 20.73 10.60 0.50
C TYR A 98 19.83 9.38 0.74
N SER A 99 18.98 9.45 1.75
CA SER A 99 17.99 8.39 1.95
C SER A 99 16.73 8.93 2.60
N THR A 100 15.62 8.32 2.27
CA THR A 100 14.33 8.66 2.85
C THR A 100 13.78 7.45 3.59
N THR A 101 13.54 7.61 4.89
CA THR A 101 12.83 6.66 5.73
C THR A 101 11.41 7.15 5.96
N ILE A 102 10.42 6.28 5.78
CA ILE A 102 9.02 6.59 5.99
C ILE A 102 8.45 5.61 7.01
N ILE A 103 7.78 6.13 8.04
CA ILE A 103 7.06 5.34 9.04
C ILE A 103 5.56 5.66 8.89
N PRO A 104 4.82 4.93 8.04
CA PRO A 104 3.41 5.17 7.83
C PRO A 104 2.55 4.55 8.94
N ILE A 105 1.57 5.34 9.40
CA ILE A 105 0.44 4.90 10.20
C ILE A 105 -0.80 5.10 9.34
N SER A 106 -1.51 4.02 9.00
CA SER A 106 -2.61 4.07 8.05
C SER A 106 -3.88 3.47 8.63
N LEU A 107 -5.01 4.05 8.26
CA LEU A 107 -6.34 3.52 8.53
C LEU A 107 -7.07 3.37 7.21
N GLY A 108 -7.78 2.26 7.02
CA GLY A 108 -8.42 1.99 5.73
C GLY A 108 -9.51 0.95 5.76
N ALA A 109 -10.05 0.71 4.58
CA ALA A 109 -11.05 -0.31 4.31
C ALA A 109 -10.52 -1.27 3.24
N ARG A 110 -10.87 -2.55 3.39
CA ARG A 110 -10.52 -3.65 2.49
C ARG A 110 -11.76 -4.43 2.12
N TYR A 111 -11.90 -4.73 0.86
CA TYR A 111 -12.99 -5.53 0.34
C TYR A 111 -12.46 -6.79 -0.35
N TYR A 112 -13.01 -7.94 -0.01
CA TYR A 112 -12.76 -9.22 -0.65
C TYR A 112 -13.93 -9.54 -1.58
N PHE A 113 -13.61 -9.78 -2.84
CA PHE A 113 -14.61 -10.20 -3.84
C PHE A 113 -14.89 -11.69 -3.75
N SER A 114 -15.86 -12.14 -4.51
CA SER A 114 -16.09 -13.58 -4.67
C SER A 114 -14.89 -14.28 -5.30
N PRO A 115 -14.58 -15.52 -4.89
CA PRO A 115 -13.46 -16.27 -5.44
C PRO A 115 -13.54 -16.41 -6.95
N LEU A 116 -12.40 -16.26 -7.64
CA LEU A 116 -12.30 -16.47 -9.09
C LEU A 116 -12.15 -17.94 -9.47
N VAL A 117 -11.57 -18.75 -8.59
CA VAL A 117 -11.31 -20.17 -8.80
C VAL A 117 -11.63 -20.91 -7.51
N GLU A 118 -12.51 -21.91 -7.58
CA GLU A 118 -12.99 -22.66 -6.41
C GLU A 118 -12.41 -24.08 -6.32
N SER A 119 -11.83 -24.61 -7.42
CA SER A 119 -11.60 -26.05 -7.55
C SER A 119 -10.26 -26.57 -7.03
N ALA A 120 -9.20 -25.74 -6.95
CA ALA A 120 -7.88 -26.18 -6.52
C ALA A 120 -7.18 -25.20 -5.58
N VAL A 121 -7.28 -23.90 -5.86
CA VAL A 121 -6.74 -22.81 -5.04
C VAL A 121 -7.78 -21.73 -4.93
N LEU A 122 -8.17 -21.41 -3.71
CA LEU A 122 -9.11 -20.32 -3.45
C LEU A 122 -8.40 -18.98 -3.74
N LEU A 123 -8.65 -18.39 -4.90
CA LEU A 123 -8.09 -17.11 -5.32
C LEU A 123 -9.15 -16.02 -5.14
N ILE A 124 -8.96 -15.15 -4.17
CA ILE A 124 -9.89 -14.09 -3.81
C ILE A 124 -9.30 -12.72 -4.19
N PRO A 125 -9.91 -11.99 -5.14
CA PRO A 125 -9.49 -10.62 -5.43
C PRO A 125 -9.72 -9.72 -4.22
N VAL A 126 -8.80 -8.77 -4.03
CA VAL A 126 -8.81 -7.83 -2.90
C VAL A 126 -8.63 -6.42 -3.41
N LEU A 127 -9.39 -5.50 -2.85
CA LEU A 127 -9.25 -4.07 -3.06
C LEU A 127 -9.11 -3.37 -1.72
N GLU A 128 -8.17 -2.42 -1.61
CA GLU A 128 -7.96 -1.62 -0.41
C GLU A 128 -7.90 -0.12 -0.73
N ILE A 129 -8.36 0.67 0.21
CA ILE A 129 -8.14 2.11 0.23
C ILE A 129 -7.80 2.53 1.67
N SER A 130 -6.81 3.40 1.83
CA SER A 130 -6.43 3.91 3.13
C SER A 130 -5.95 5.36 3.08
N ALA A 131 -6.13 6.05 4.19
CA ALA A 131 -5.47 7.30 4.51
C ALA A 131 -4.31 7.03 5.46
N SER A 132 -3.22 7.78 5.32
CA SER A 132 -2.02 7.62 6.14
C SER A 132 -1.53 8.95 6.67
N TYR A 133 -1.02 8.94 7.89
CA TYR A 133 -0.24 10.02 8.49
C TYR A 133 1.14 9.47 8.83
N SER A 134 2.19 10.00 8.20
CA SER A 134 3.48 9.33 8.13
C SER A 134 4.61 10.26 8.54
N TYR A 135 5.50 9.72 9.34
CA TYR A 135 6.76 10.37 9.68
C TYR A 135 7.79 10.08 8.58
N PHE A 136 8.44 11.13 8.11
CA PHE A 136 9.51 11.10 7.13
C PHE A 136 10.79 11.59 7.80
N ASN A 137 11.86 10.80 7.71
CA ASN A 137 13.22 11.21 8.04
C ASN A 137 14.04 11.16 6.75
N ILE A 138 14.61 12.30 6.36
CA ILE A 138 15.40 12.46 5.15
C ILE A 138 16.83 12.78 5.55
N LEU A 139 17.73 11.85 5.33
CA LEU A 139 19.15 12.01 5.56
C LEU A 139 19.80 12.72 4.37
N ASN A 140 20.51 13.82 4.64
CA ASN A 140 21.24 14.63 3.67
C ASN A 140 22.72 14.72 4.06
N GLU A 141 23.57 13.93 3.42
CA GLU A 141 25.01 13.98 3.61
C GLU A 141 25.67 14.53 2.35
N PHE A 142 26.59 15.46 2.51
CA PHE A 142 27.29 16.12 1.41
C PHE A 142 28.69 15.56 1.20
N LYS A 143 29.21 15.73 -0.01
CA LYS A 143 30.59 15.42 -0.36
C LYS A 143 31.52 16.32 0.43
N SER A 144 32.70 15.83 0.80
CA SER A 144 33.66 16.52 1.63
C SER A 144 34.16 17.86 1.06
N ASP A 145 34.07 18.05 -0.23
CA ASP A 145 34.44 19.27 -0.97
C ASP A 145 33.28 20.28 -1.10
N ALA A 146 32.06 19.92 -0.74
CA ALA A 146 30.88 20.75 -0.91
C ALA A 146 30.75 21.92 0.06
N SER A 147 31.61 22.00 1.10
CA SER A 147 31.56 23.04 2.15
C SER A 147 30.15 23.21 2.79
N LYS A 148 29.37 22.13 2.86
CA LYS A 148 28.05 22.07 3.45
C LYS A 148 28.06 21.13 4.64
N SER A 149 27.22 21.40 5.64
CA SER A 149 27.05 20.52 6.80
C SER A 149 25.96 19.50 6.52
N ASN A 150 26.17 18.27 6.94
CA ASN A 150 25.14 17.22 6.91
C ASN A 150 23.99 17.58 7.82
N TYR A 151 22.77 17.23 7.42
CA TYR A 151 21.56 17.45 8.21
C TYR A 151 20.50 16.38 7.93
N GLU A 152 19.58 16.26 8.85
CA GLU A 152 18.39 15.42 8.72
C GLU A 152 17.14 16.31 8.73
N ASP A 153 16.20 16.00 7.85
CA ASP A 153 14.89 16.65 7.80
C ASP A 153 13.82 15.70 8.34
N ASP A 154 13.13 16.13 9.37
CA ASP A 154 12.02 15.41 9.98
C ASP A 154 10.70 16.06 9.61
N LEU A 155 9.83 15.32 8.93
CA LEU A 155 8.58 15.84 8.40
C LEU A 155 7.40 14.89 8.71
N TRP A 156 6.23 15.45 8.90
CA TRP A 156 5.00 14.69 8.92
C TRP A 156 4.17 15.01 7.68
N LYS A 157 3.73 13.97 6.96
CA LYS A 157 2.92 14.11 5.75
C LYS A 157 1.66 13.30 5.85
N PHE A 158 0.57 13.89 5.32
CA PHE A 158 -0.67 13.18 5.08
C PHE A 158 -0.64 12.58 3.67
N GLY A 159 -1.18 11.38 3.52
CA GLY A 159 -1.20 10.67 2.24
C GLY A 159 -2.34 9.69 2.13
N GLY A 160 -2.37 8.99 1.01
CA GLY A 160 -3.36 7.97 0.75
C GLY A 160 -2.80 6.85 -0.12
N THR A 161 -3.36 5.66 0.06
CA THR A 161 -2.96 4.46 -0.70
C THR A 161 -4.20 3.76 -1.26
N VAL A 162 -4.08 3.35 -2.52
CA VAL A 162 -5.03 2.43 -3.16
C VAL A 162 -4.27 1.16 -3.52
N SER A 163 -4.83 0.01 -3.18
CA SER A 163 -4.21 -1.29 -3.45
C SER A 163 -5.19 -2.25 -4.09
N ALA A 164 -4.67 -3.10 -4.96
CA ALA A 164 -5.41 -4.21 -5.52
C ALA A 164 -4.52 -5.47 -5.58
N GLY A 165 -5.13 -6.64 -5.47
CA GLY A 165 -4.37 -7.88 -5.50
C GLY A 165 -5.21 -9.11 -5.29
N VAL A 166 -4.57 -10.16 -4.80
CA VAL A 166 -5.20 -11.46 -4.58
C VAL A 166 -4.80 -12.04 -3.23
N SER A 167 -5.76 -12.69 -2.59
CA SER A 167 -5.57 -13.48 -1.38
C SER A 167 -5.71 -14.97 -1.69
N MET A 168 -4.79 -15.77 -1.18
CA MET A 168 -4.74 -17.23 -1.29
C MET A 168 -4.52 -17.80 0.11
N PHE A 169 -5.57 -18.31 0.74
CA PHE A 169 -5.51 -18.79 2.13
C PHE A 169 -4.97 -17.71 3.09
N ILE A 170 -3.75 -17.91 3.59
CA ILE A 170 -3.06 -16.98 4.49
C ILE A 170 -2.12 -16.00 3.77
N LEU A 171 -1.90 -16.20 2.47
CA LEU A 171 -1.00 -15.36 1.68
C LEU A 171 -1.80 -14.33 0.88
N GLU A 172 -1.29 -13.11 0.83
CA GLU A 172 -1.83 -12.03 0.01
C GLU A 172 -0.71 -11.38 -0.79
N ILE A 173 -0.97 -11.15 -2.07
CA ILE A 173 -0.09 -10.33 -2.93
C ILE A 173 -0.86 -9.08 -3.31
N LEU A 174 -0.34 -7.92 -2.94
CA LEU A 174 -0.96 -6.61 -3.17
C LEU A 174 -0.03 -5.70 -3.94
N GLY A 175 -0.51 -5.18 -5.06
CA GLY A 175 0.05 -4.02 -5.75
C GLY A 175 -0.61 -2.75 -5.24
N SER A 176 0.15 -1.73 -4.90
CA SER A 176 -0.38 -0.50 -4.32
C SER A 176 0.23 0.74 -4.97
N TYR A 177 -0.55 1.80 -5.03
CA TYR A 177 -0.06 3.14 -5.34
C TYR A 177 -0.27 4.01 -4.11
N THR A 178 0.82 4.62 -3.63
CA THR A 178 0.82 5.52 -2.48
C THR A 178 1.17 6.94 -2.92
N TYR A 179 0.33 7.87 -2.51
CA TYR A 179 0.50 9.30 -2.77
C TYR A 179 0.81 10.04 -1.47
N TYR A 180 1.95 10.72 -1.46
CA TYR A 180 2.27 11.85 -0.57
C TYR A 180 2.74 13.00 -1.44
N GLU A 181 2.60 14.22 -0.97
CA GLU A 181 3.13 15.38 -1.68
C GLU A 181 4.65 15.21 -1.90
N SER A 182 5.05 15.23 -3.17
CA SER A 182 6.42 15.02 -3.67
C SER A 182 7.04 13.62 -3.44
N ASN A 183 6.36 12.70 -2.77
CA ASN A 183 6.86 11.35 -2.49
C ASN A 183 5.83 10.30 -2.89
N GLN A 184 5.75 10.00 -4.18
CA GLN A 184 4.84 9.00 -4.73
C GLN A 184 5.59 7.72 -5.05
N TYR A 185 4.98 6.57 -4.80
CA TYR A 185 5.57 5.27 -5.14
C TYR A 185 4.52 4.20 -5.42
N ILE A 186 4.93 3.22 -6.22
CA ILE A 186 4.22 1.96 -6.39
C ILE A 186 4.87 0.93 -5.48
N SER A 187 4.09 0.02 -4.92
CA SER A 187 4.62 -1.08 -4.12
C SER A 187 4.03 -2.42 -4.52
N VAL A 188 4.82 -3.48 -4.31
CA VAL A 188 4.35 -4.86 -4.39
C VAL A 188 4.65 -5.52 -3.05
N ASN A 189 3.62 -5.96 -2.36
CA ASN A 189 3.71 -6.55 -1.02
C ASN A 189 3.30 -8.02 -1.05
N LEU A 190 4.05 -8.84 -0.34
CA LEU A 190 3.67 -10.19 0.05
C LEU A 190 3.36 -10.18 1.55
N ASN A 191 2.12 -10.51 1.88
CA ASN A 191 1.62 -10.50 3.25
C ASN A 191 1.23 -11.92 3.69
N VAL A 192 1.43 -12.19 4.98
CA VAL A 192 0.90 -13.37 5.67
C VAL A 192 -0.17 -12.88 6.64
N ARG A 193 -1.42 -13.36 6.47
CA ARG A 193 -2.57 -12.99 7.28
C ARG A 193 -3.06 -14.17 8.09
N LEU A 194 -3.19 -13.96 9.40
CA LEU A 194 -3.62 -14.98 10.35
C LEU A 194 -4.89 -14.51 11.09
N PRO A 195 -5.89 -15.35 11.27
CA PRO A 195 -7.00 -15.05 12.15
C PRO A 195 -6.54 -15.10 13.61
N ILE A 196 -6.81 -14.03 14.38
CA ILE A 196 -6.60 -14.02 15.84
C ILE A 196 -7.87 -14.52 16.54
N TYR A 197 -9.01 -14.07 16.03
CA TYR A 197 -10.32 -14.40 16.56
C TYR A 197 -11.31 -14.50 15.41
N VAL A 198 -12.11 -15.55 15.38
CA VAL A 198 -13.23 -15.72 14.44
C VAL A 198 -14.40 -16.33 15.20
N ASN A 199 -15.56 -15.69 15.12
CA ASN A 199 -16.84 -16.21 15.58
C ASN A 199 -17.78 -16.30 14.37
N LEU A 200 -18.32 -17.52 14.13
CA LEU A 200 -19.16 -17.87 12.97
C LEU A 200 -20.61 -18.10 13.40
#